data_d16e64a4ea693138740c325c189d1814
#
_entry.id   d16e64a4ea693138740c325c189d1814
#
_cell.length_a   1.000
_cell.length_b   1.000
_cell.length_c   1.000
_cell.angle_alpha   90.00
_cell.angle_beta   90.00
_cell.angle_gamma   90.00
#
_symmetry.space_group_name_H-M   'P 1'
#
loop_
_entity.id
_entity.type
_entity.pdbx_description
1 polymer ?
#
loop_
_entity_poly.entity_id
_entity_poly.type
_entity_poly.pdbx_seq_one_letter_code
_entity_poly.pdbx_strand_id
1 'polypeptide(L)'
;MSQSKKKKAKKVKEQQKKVVYNPLDNSNEQPFDEHRPYLKEAHDVGQLIWLLNNGKISLPYHEHKEEALNFNLPFEHIEKSYYNTNPNLVILDDFLNPEALQKLRNYCFEFPFWNTIYGRGYLGAFRENGFQPKVLTTLSTELMEKLPNIFNTPNKRHLGQMWAFKYESKCPGIDIHADFAAINMNLWITPTKCNVHYDEEKDIGKSGGMWIWDKGAPPDWDFTKYNGDDKTEVVKYLKENKSKAIYIPYKYNRCVLFDSNLFHKTADVNFHPGFENKRITVPMLFGTRENTGVEPTDMLEVKKLKESVTKPLNDAK
;
A
#
# COMPACT_ATOMS: atom_id res chain seq x y z
N MET A 1 26.18 0.90 -49.30
CA MET A 1 26.04 1.36 -47.89
C MET A 1 27.33 1.06 -47.15
N SER A 2 28.03 2.09 -46.69
CA SER A 2 29.41 1.96 -46.19
C SER A 2 29.50 1.24 -44.83
N GLN A 3 30.58 0.52 -44.62
CA GLN A 3 30.86 -0.21 -43.33
C GLN A 3 30.79 0.68 -42.10
N SER A 4 30.92 2.00 -42.26
CA SER A 4 30.79 2.97 -41.14
C SER A 4 29.35 3.10 -40.62
N LYS A 5 28.35 2.99 -41.47
CA LYS A 5 26.93 3.04 -41.06
C LYS A 5 26.51 1.76 -40.31
N LYS A 6 27.08 0.59 -40.67
CA LYS A 6 26.83 -0.67 -39.94
C LYS A 6 27.49 -0.70 -38.56
N LYS A 7 28.67 -0.08 -38.40
CA LYS A 7 29.32 0.05 -37.08
C LYS A 7 28.60 1.02 -36.13
N LYS A 8 28.04 2.13 -36.69
CA LYS A 8 27.24 3.09 -35.89
C LYS A 8 25.90 2.48 -35.43
N ALA A 9 25.25 1.72 -36.31
CA ALA A 9 23.99 1.02 -35.98
C ALA A 9 24.20 -0.13 -34.95
N LYS A 10 25.37 -0.78 -34.95
CA LYS A 10 25.73 -1.81 -33.98
C LYS A 10 26.06 -1.20 -32.61
N LYS A 11 26.71 -0.03 -32.58
CA LYS A 11 27.03 0.71 -31.35
C LYS A 11 25.79 1.31 -30.69
N VAL A 12 24.78 1.72 -31.47
CA VAL A 12 23.48 2.20 -30.94
C VAL A 12 22.63 1.03 -30.43
N LYS A 13 22.76 -0.17 -31.04
CA LYS A 13 22.07 -1.37 -30.51
C LYS A 13 22.72 -1.97 -29.24
N GLU A 14 24.03 -1.76 -29.04
CA GLU A 14 24.70 -2.20 -27.81
C GLU A 14 24.44 -1.27 -26.62
N GLN A 15 24.07 -0.01 -26.86
CA GLN A 15 23.69 0.93 -25.77
C GLN A 15 22.23 0.78 -25.30
N GLN A 16 21.42 -0.02 -25.99
CA GLN A 16 20.09 -0.44 -25.53
C GLN A 16 20.12 -1.83 -24.86
N LYS A 17 21.15 -2.13 -24.05
CA LYS A 17 20.99 -3.20 -23.07
C LYS A 17 19.97 -2.69 -22.07
N LYS A 18 18.73 -3.20 -22.20
CA LYS A 18 17.72 -3.09 -21.14
C LYS A 18 18.41 -3.40 -19.83
N VAL A 19 18.49 -2.44 -18.92
CA VAL A 19 18.77 -2.72 -17.53
C VAL A 19 17.59 -3.60 -17.07
N VAL A 20 17.81 -4.90 -17.06
CA VAL A 20 16.83 -5.83 -16.50
C VAL A 20 16.92 -5.59 -15.00
N TYR A 21 15.89 -4.98 -14.45
CA TYR A 21 15.71 -4.87 -13.01
C TYR A 21 15.87 -6.28 -12.39
N ASN A 22 16.89 -6.44 -11.58
CA ASN A 22 17.09 -7.68 -10.81
C ASN A 22 16.49 -7.46 -9.42
N PRO A 23 15.30 -8.02 -9.12
CA PRO A 23 14.67 -7.85 -7.82
C PRO A 23 15.42 -8.54 -6.66
N LEU A 24 16.50 -9.26 -6.96
CA LEU A 24 17.36 -9.96 -6.00
C LEU A 24 18.68 -9.21 -5.72
N ASP A 25 18.90 -8.07 -6.37
CA ASP A 25 20.08 -7.25 -6.10
C ASP A 25 19.84 -6.40 -4.85
N ASN A 26 20.32 -6.89 -3.72
CA ASN A 26 20.28 -6.23 -2.41
C ASN A 26 21.26 -5.04 -2.30
N SER A 27 21.86 -4.58 -3.40
CA SER A 27 22.61 -3.34 -3.37
C SER A 27 21.65 -2.18 -3.17
N ASN A 28 21.78 -1.46 -2.06
CA ASN A 28 20.99 -0.25 -1.76
C ASN A 28 21.23 0.90 -2.75
N GLU A 29 22.03 0.69 -3.77
CA GLU A 29 22.29 1.62 -4.85
C GLU A 29 21.58 1.14 -6.12
N GLN A 30 20.27 1.34 -6.17
CA GLN A 30 19.53 1.26 -7.43
C GLN A 30 20.01 2.41 -8.32
N PRO A 31 20.47 2.13 -9.56
CA PRO A 31 20.82 3.21 -10.48
C PRO A 31 19.57 4.07 -10.68
N PHE A 32 19.74 5.36 -10.55
CA PHE A 32 18.70 6.35 -10.68
C PHE A 32 18.10 6.24 -12.09
N ASP A 33 16.82 5.85 -12.18
CA ASP A 33 16.13 5.85 -13.46
C ASP A 33 15.83 7.30 -13.87
N GLU A 34 16.54 7.81 -14.86
CA GLU A 34 16.35 9.17 -15.40
C GLU A 34 14.91 9.43 -15.91
N HIS A 35 14.16 8.35 -16.16
CA HIS A 35 12.73 8.43 -16.49
C HIS A 35 11.82 8.60 -15.26
N ARG A 36 12.38 8.73 -14.07
CA ARG A 36 11.67 8.92 -12.80
C ARG A 36 12.16 10.17 -12.05
N PRO A 37 12.07 11.36 -12.64
CA PRO A 37 12.60 12.58 -12.02
C PRO A 37 12.01 12.84 -10.62
N TYR A 38 10.75 12.46 -10.38
CA TYR A 38 10.11 12.58 -9.08
C TYR A 38 10.72 11.66 -8.00
N LEU A 39 11.34 10.53 -8.37
CA LEU A 39 12.07 9.69 -7.42
C LEU A 39 13.38 10.34 -7.00
N LYS A 40 14.04 11.05 -7.90
CA LYS A 40 15.24 11.82 -7.59
C LYS A 40 14.95 12.88 -6.53
N GLU A 41 13.86 13.61 -6.72
CA GLU A 41 13.41 14.63 -5.77
C GLU A 41 12.99 14.01 -4.43
N ALA A 42 12.39 12.80 -4.45
CA ALA A 42 11.98 12.10 -3.25
C ALA A 42 13.15 11.53 -2.42
N HIS A 43 14.32 11.33 -3.01
CA HIS A 43 15.52 10.88 -2.28
C HIS A 43 16.11 11.95 -1.38
N ASP A 44 15.94 13.20 -1.72
CA ASP A 44 16.49 14.30 -0.92
C ASP A 44 15.46 14.85 0.06
N VAL A 45 15.20 14.06 1.12
CA VAL A 45 14.27 14.45 2.19
C VAL A 45 14.71 15.75 2.86
N GLY A 46 16.00 15.98 3.00
CA GLY A 46 16.55 17.22 3.57
C GLY A 46 16.19 18.42 2.71
N GLN A 47 16.33 18.31 1.41
CA GLN A 47 15.97 19.36 0.47
C GLN A 47 14.46 19.63 0.48
N LEU A 48 13.65 18.59 0.52
CA LEU A 48 12.18 18.73 0.58
C LEU A 48 11.73 19.40 1.87
N ILE A 49 12.29 19.03 3.02
CA ILE A 49 12.03 19.67 4.31
C ILE A 49 12.47 21.15 4.26
N TRP A 50 13.62 21.43 3.68
CA TRP A 50 14.10 22.81 3.50
C TRP A 50 13.15 23.63 2.63
N LEU A 51 12.69 23.07 1.50
CA LEU A 51 11.74 23.72 0.59
C LEU A 51 10.40 24.04 1.29
N LEU A 52 9.89 23.12 2.12
CA LEU A 52 8.70 23.33 2.95
C LEU A 52 8.91 24.47 3.95
N ASN A 53 9.98 24.39 4.73
CA ASN A 53 10.26 25.39 5.79
C ASN A 53 10.51 26.78 5.23
N ASN A 54 10.90 26.90 3.97
CA ASN A 54 11.13 28.16 3.28
C ASN A 54 9.94 28.58 2.39
N GLY A 55 8.80 27.93 2.49
CA GLY A 55 7.58 28.26 1.73
C GLY A 55 7.73 28.10 0.21
N LYS A 56 8.70 27.29 -0.26
CA LYS A 56 8.93 27.01 -1.68
C LYS A 56 8.01 25.93 -2.22
N ILE A 57 7.62 25.02 -1.35
CA ILE A 57 6.57 24.01 -1.59
C ILE A 57 5.65 23.96 -0.37
N SER A 58 4.46 23.44 -0.54
CA SER A 58 3.51 23.20 0.55
C SER A 58 2.97 21.77 0.45
N LEU A 59 2.60 21.21 1.59
CA LEU A 59 1.82 19.98 1.57
C LEU A 59 0.43 20.30 0.98
N PRO A 60 -0.12 19.38 0.18
CA PRO A 60 -1.47 19.52 -0.32
C PRO A 60 -2.44 19.58 0.86
N TYR A 61 -3.34 20.55 0.83
CA TYR A 61 -4.40 20.67 1.80
C TYR A 61 -5.73 20.79 1.08
N HIS A 62 -6.49 19.69 1.11
CA HIS A 62 -7.84 19.66 0.59
C HIS A 62 -8.81 19.62 1.78
N GLU A 63 -9.51 20.72 2.01
CA GLU A 63 -10.53 20.74 3.03
C GLU A 63 -11.62 19.73 2.67
N HIS A 64 -12.01 18.91 3.63
CA HIS A 64 -13.08 17.95 3.49
C HIS A 64 -14.01 18.09 4.71
N LYS A 65 -15.19 18.60 4.47
CA LYS A 65 -16.24 18.82 5.48
C LYS A 65 -17.43 17.91 5.29
N GLU A 66 -17.43 17.20 4.18
CA GLU A 66 -18.53 16.32 3.78
C GLU A 66 -18.20 14.88 4.13
N GLU A 67 -19.17 14.03 3.95
CA GLU A 67 -19.05 12.60 4.15
C GLU A 67 -18.01 11.98 3.20
N ALA A 68 -17.23 11.03 3.70
CA ALA A 68 -16.25 10.29 2.90
C ALA A 68 -16.83 8.99 2.37
N LEU A 69 -17.59 8.27 3.20
CA LEU A 69 -18.24 7.03 2.81
C LEU A 69 -19.36 7.24 1.79
N ASN A 70 -19.59 6.23 0.99
CA ASN A 70 -20.84 6.12 0.24
C ASN A 70 -21.95 5.62 1.18
N PHE A 71 -22.84 6.51 1.61
CA PHE A 71 -23.90 6.18 2.56
C PHE A 71 -25.02 5.30 1.99
N ASN A 72 -24.98 4.96 0.71
CA ASN A 72 -25.86 3.93 0.13
C ASN A 72 -25.37 2.49 0.40
N LEU A 73 -24.21 2.32 1.04
CA LEU A 73 -23.71 1.00 1.43
C LEU A 73 -24.63 0.34 2.48
N PRO A 74 -24.88 -0.99 2.38
CA PRO A 74 -25.73 -1.72 3.31
C PRO A 74 -24.99 -2.06 4.61
N PHE A 75 -24.74 -1.10 5.48
CA PHE A 75 -23.86 -1.21 6.66
C PHE A 75 -24.18 -2.39 7.57
N GLU A 76 -25.45 -2.63 7.90
CA GLU A 76 -25.82 -3.80 8.73
C GLU A 76 -25.47 -5.13 8.06
N HIS A 77 -25.61 -5.20 6.74
CA HIS A 77 -25.24 -6.39 5.98
C HIS A 77 -23.74 -6.58 5.95
N ILE A 78 -22.96 -5.49 5.85
CA ILE A 78 -21.49 -5.51 5.87
C ILE A 78 -20.99 -6.10 7.19
N GLU A 79 -21.51 -5.65 8.33
CA GLU A 79 -21.10 -6.17 9.63
C GLU A 79 -21.43 -7.67 9.78
N LYS A 80 -22.65 -8.06 9.40
CA LYS A 80 -23.06 -9.46 9.43
C LYS A 80 -22.18 -10.32 8.51
N SER A 81 -21.90 -9.84 7.30
CA SER A 81 -21.08 -10.55 6.33
C SER A 81 -19.63 -10.70 6.84
N TYR A 82 -19.06 -9.67 7.45
CA TYR A 82 -17.71 -9.73 8.01
C TYR A 82 -17.56 -10.86 9.04
N TYR A 83 -18.50 -10.99 9.96
CA TYR A 83 -18.42 -12.01 11.01
C TYR A 83 -18.92 -13.40 10.57
N ASN A 84 -19.73 -13.47 9.51
CA ASN A 84 -20.25 -14.75 8.97
C ASN A 84 -19.34 -15.35 7.91
N THR A 85 -18.33 -14.64 7.42
CA THR A 85 -17.33 -15.18 6.51
C THR A 85 -16.17 -15.79 7.30
N ASN A 86 -15.63 -16.89 6.79
CA ASN A 86 -14.40 -17.50 7.29
C ASN A 86 -13.42 -17.65 6.13
N PRO A 87 -12.33 -16.86 6.13
CA PRO A 87 -11.89 -15.89 7.14
C PRO A 87 -12.75 -14.60 7.15
N ASN A 88 -12.65 -13.80 8.22
CA ASN A 88 -13.33 -12.51 8.34
C ASN A 88 -12.84 -11.55 7.26
N LEU A 89 -13.63 -11.41 6.20
CA LEU A 89 -13.29 -10.66 5.00
C LEU A 89 -14.56 -10.16 4.32
N VAL A 90 -14.61 -8.88 3.94
CA VAL A 90 -15.62 -8.32 3.04
C VAL A 90 -14.98 -7.46 1.95
N ILE A 91 -15.60 -7.47 0.78
CA ILE A 91 -15.20 -6.69 -0.38
C ILE A 91 -16.32 -5.68 -0.64
N LEU A 92 -15.95 -4.40 -0.66
CA LEU A 92 -16.90 -3.28 -0.77
C LEU A 92 -16.56 -2.48 -2.01
N ASP A 93 -17.43 -2.52 -3.00
CA ASP A 93 -17.35 -1.68 -4.20
C ASP A 93 -18.03 -0.34 -3.93
N ASP A 94 -17.62 0.68 -4.70
CA ASP A 94 -18.14 2.05 -4.58
C ASP A 94 -18.08 2.58 -3.14
N PHE A 95 -16.93 2.31 -2.49
CA PHE A 95 -16.78 2.47 -1.05
C PHE A 95 -16.77 3.94 -0.59
N LEU A 96 -16.03 4.80 -1.25
CA LEU A 96 -16.08 6.24 -1.02
C LEU A 96 -17.15 6.88 -1.91
N ASN A 97 -17.73 7.98 -1.46
CA ASN A 97 -18.50 8.81 -2.37
C ASN A 97 -17.59 9.42 -3.47
N PRO A 98 -18.13 9.80 -4.63
CA PRO A 98 -17.30 10.23 -5.77
C PRO A 98 -16.42 11.45 -5.48
N GLU A 99 -16.89 12.39 -4.67
CA GLU A 99 -16.14 13.61 -4.33
C GLU A 99 -14.96 13.30 -3.41
N ALA A 100 -15.17 12.53 -2.35
CA ALA A 100 -14.13 12.09 -1.44
C ALA A 100 -13.05 11.29 -2.17
N LEU A 101 -13.45 10.40 -3.08
CA LEU A 101 -12.54 9.62 -3.90
C LEU A 101 -11.67 10.51 -4.79
N GLN A 102 -12.28 11.52 -5.43
CA GLN A 102 -11.55 12.44 -6.28
C GLN A 102 -10.60 13.33 -5.47
N LYS A 103 -11.04 13.82 -4.31
CA LYS A 103 -10.18 14.60 -3.39
C LYS A 103 -8.98 13.78 -2.90
N LEU A 104 -9.20 12.51 -2.54
CA LEU A 104 -8.11 11.61 -2.12
C LEU A 104 -7.12 11.35 -3.25
N ARG A 105 -7.61 11.13 -4.48
CA ARG A 105 -6.75 10.98 -5.66
C ARG A 105 -5.91 12.22 -5.93
N ASN A 106 -6.54 13.40 -5.93
CA ASN A 106 -5.83 14.66 -6.15
C ASN A 106 -4.76 14.87 -5.09
N TYR A 107 -5.09 14.62 -3.81
CA TYR A 107 -4.12 14.66 -2.74
C TYR A 107 -2.90 13.76 -3.02
N CYS A 108 -3.13 12.51 -3.43
CA CYS A 108 -2.05 11.57 -3.75
C CYS A 108 -1.20 12.00 -4.95
N PHE A 109 -1.77 12.73 -5.93
CA PHE A 109 -1.02 13.27 -7.05
C PHE A 109 -0.18 14.49 -6.68
N GLU A 110 -0.69 15.34 -5.81
CA GLU A 110 -0.04 16.59 -5.37
C GLU A 110 0.95 16.35 -4.23
N PHE A 111 0.83 15.22 -3.50
CA PHE A 111 1.68 14.92 -2.36
C PHE A 111 3.13 14.71 -2.80
N PRO A 112 4.09 15.52 -2.29
CA PRO A 112 5.47 15.52 -2.78
C PRO A 112 6.35 14.43 -2.16
N PHE A 113 5.99 13.88 -0.99
CA PHE A 113 6.86 13.03 -0.19
C PHE A 113 6.63 11.53 -0.39
N TRP A 114 6.72 11.05 -1.63
CA TRP A 114 6.78 9.64 -1.94
C TRP A 114 8.24 9.16 -1.81
N ASN A 115 8.77 9.21 -0.61
CA ASN A 115 10.22 9.12 -0.35
C ASN A 115 10.68 7.78 0.21
N THR A 116 9.77 6.88 0.58
CA THR A 116 10.14 5.53 1.00
C THR A 116 10.16 4.62 -0.22
N ILE A 117 11.35 4.18 -0.62
CA ILE A 117 11.56 3.39 -1.83
C ILE A 117 11.68 1.92 -1.43
N TYR A 118 10.88 1.10 -2.09
CA TYR A 118 10.92 -0.35 -1.92
C TYR A 118 11.46 -1.04 -3.17
N GLY A 119 12.44 -1.92 -2.99
CA GLY A 119 13.13 -2.63 -4.07
C GLY A 119 12.21 -3.47 -4.97
N ARG A 120 10.96 -3.68 -4.59
CA ARG A 120 9.95 -4.39 -5.37
C ARG A 120 9.14 -3.49 -6.32
N GLY A 121 9.54 -2.25 -6.53
CA GLY A 121 8.97 -1.33 -7.53
C GLY A 121 7.75 -0.56 -7.04
N TYR A 122 7.77 -0.07 -5.81
CA TYR A 122 6.75 0.86 -5.31
C TYR A 122 7.35 1.87 -4.33
N LEU A 123 6.64 2.99 -4.17
CA LEU A 123 6.96 4.08 -3.26
C LEU A 123 5.94 4.15 -2.15
N GLY A 124 6.38 4.50 -0.95
CA GLY A 124 5.52 4.77 0.20
C GLY A 124 5.42 6.25 0.52
N ALA A 125 4.22 6.66 0.92
CA ALA A 125 3.93 7.96 1.53
C ALA A 125 3.30 7.72 2.89
N PHE A 126 3.97 8.14 3.96
CA PHE A 126 3.61 7.82 5.33
C PHE A 126 3.18 9.05 6.13
N ARG A 127 2.43 8.83 7.20
CA ARG A 127 1.97 9.87 8.10
C ARG A 127 3.12 10.69 8.70
N GLU A 128 4.22 10.04 9.01
CA GLU A 128 5.45 10.64 9.55
C GLU A 128 6.06 11.68 8.59
N ASN A 129 5.82 11.51 7.29
CA ASN A 129 6.25 12.43 6.24
C ASN A 129 5.14 13.41 5.81
N GLY A 130 4.07 13.52 6.60
CA GLY A 130 2.98 14.45 6.37
C GLY A 130 1.84 13.91 5.50
N PHE A 131 1.79 12.61 5.18
CA PHE A 131 0.66 12.01 4.47
C PHE A 131 -0.57 11.94 5.40
N GLN A 132 -1.41 12.97 5.34
CA GLN A 132 -2.58 13.13 6.20
C GLN A 132 -3.78 13.73 5.44
N PRO A 133 -4.31 13.05 4.41
CA PRO A 133 -5.48 13.55 3.70
C PRO A 133 -6.70 13.57 4.63
N LYS A 134 -7.40 14.72 4.66
CA LYS A 134 -8.59 14.92 5.52
C LYS A 134 -9.68 13.90 5.27
N VAL A 135 -9.87 13.49 4.02
CA VAL A 135 -10.80 12.42 3.65
C VAL A 135 -10.60 11.16 4.49
N LEU A 136 -9.36 10.73 4.74
CA LEU A 136 -9.09 9.52 5.52
C LEU A 136 -9.37 9.71 7.02
N THR A 137 -9.20 10.92 7.53
CA THR A 137 -9.57 11.24 8.91
C THR A 137 -11.08 11.20 9.09
N THR A 138 -11.84 11.81 8.18
CA THR A 138 -13.31 11.75 8.15
C THR A 138 -13.77 10.30 8.02
N LEU A 139 -13.23 9.57 7.05
CA LEU A 139 -13.53 8.15 6.84
C LEU A 139 -13.35 7.32 8.10
N SER A 140 -12.26 7.52 8.84
CA SER A 140 -12.03 6.74 10.07
C SER A 140 -13.07 6.99 11.15
N THR A 141 -13.61 8.21 11.25
CA THR A 141 -14.69 8.55 12.18
C THR A 141 -16.00 7.92 11.73
N GLU A 142 -16.34 8.04 10.45
CA GLU A 142 -17.57 7.46 9.90
C GLU A 142 -17.60 5.92 10.00
N LEU A 143 -16.46 5.26 9.83
CA LEU A 143 -16.36 3.80 10.02
C LEU A 143 -16.70 3.37 11.45
N MET A 144 -16.25 4.14 12.45
CA MET A 144 -16.61 3.87 13.86
C MET A 144 -18.10 4.07 14.14
N GLU A 145 -18.75 4.97 13.43
CA GLU A 145 -20.17 5.27 13.56
C GLU A 145 -21.06 4.30 12.77
N LYS A 146 -20.69 3.98 11.54
CA LYS A 146 -21.50 3.18 10.60
C LYS A 146 -21.29 1.68 10.70
N LEU A 147 -20.13 1.25 11.19
CA LEU A 147 -19.76 -0.15 11.39
C LEU A 147 -19.29 -0.39 12.84
N PRO A 148 -20.13 -0.04 13.84
CA PRO A 148 -19.72 -0.05 15.25
C PRO A 148 -19.33 -1.43 15.76
N ASN A 149 -19.93 -2.50 15.27
CA ASN A 149 -19.59 -3.86 15.69
C ASN A 149 -18.21 -4.31 15.16
N ILE A 150 -17.69 -3.68 14.11
CA ILE A 150 -16.34 -3.95 13.60
C ILE A 150 -15.33 -3.01 14.26
N PHE A 151 -15.60 -1.72 14.32
CA PHE A 151 -14.62 -0.70 14.71
C PHE A 151 -14.79 -0.18 16.14
N ASN A 152 -16.02 -0.07 16.64
CA ASN A 152 -16.32 0.48 17.98
C ASN A 152 -16.60 -0.62 19.01
N THR A 153 -15.86 -1.71 18.93
CA THR A 153 -15.87 -2.80 19.92
C THR A 153 -15.43 -2.29 21.29
N PRO A 154 -15.60 -3.06 22.40
CA PRO A 154 -15.10 -2.67 23.72
C PRO A 154 -13.64 -2.22 23.71
N ASN A 155 -12.80 -2.79 22.85
CA ASN A 155 -11.39 -2.42 22.71
C ASN A 155 -11.16 -1.19 21.81
N LYS A 156 -12.23 -0.59 21.24
CA LYS A 156 -12.19 0.59 20.35
C LYS A 156 -11.05 0.54 19.35
N ARG A 157 -11.30 -0.05 18.21
CA ARG A 157 -10.32 -0.18 17.11
C ARG A 157 -10.14 1.14 16.37
N HIS A 158 -9.48 2.10 17.02
CA HIS A 158 -9.14 3.39 16.42
C HIS A 158 -8.15 3.22 15.26
N LEU A 159 -8.14 4.19 14.36
CA LEU A 159 -7.13 4.27 13.31
C LEU A 159 -5.73 4.42 13.92
N GLY A 160 -4.93 3.37 13.80
CA GLY A 160 -3.55 3.32 14.28
C GLY A 160 -2.57 3.83 13.23
N GLN A 161 -2.73 3.37 11.98
CA GLN A 161 -1.83 3.73 10.88
C GLN A 161 -2.59 3.92 9.58
N MET A 162 -2.05 4.82 8.74
CA MET A 162 -2.47 5.02 7.36
C MET A 162 -1.27 5.45 6.52
N TRP A 163 -1.24 4.97 5.29
CA TRP A 163 -0.24 5.34 4.29
C TRP A 163 -0.77 5.13 2.89
N ALA A 164 0.01 5.49 1.89
CA ALA A 164 -0.27 5.12 0.51
C ALA A 164 0.95 4.48 -0.14
N PHE A 165 0.70 3.53 -1.05
CA PHE A 165 1.70 2.98 -1.93
C PHE A 165 1.38 3.31 -3.37
N LYS A 166 2.39 3.79 -4.10
CA LYS A 166 2.34 4.07 -5.53
C LYS A 166 3.30 3.14 -6.27
N TYR A 167 2.76 2.35 -7.17
CA TYR A 167 3.47 1.26 -7.82
C TYR A 167 4.02 1.66 -9.19
N GLU A 168 5.11 1.01 -9.57
CA GLU A 168 5.54 1.02 -10.96
C GLU A 168 4.48 0.41 -11.88
N SER A 169 4.52 0.77 -13.16
CA SER A 169 3.55 0.25 -14.13
C SER A 169 3.57 -1.26 -14.22
N LYS A 170 4.74 -1.88 -13.97
CA LYS A 170 4.89 -3.34 -13.92
C LYS A 170 5.86 -3.72 -12.82
N CYS A 171 5.38 -4.44 -11.82
CA CYS A 171 6.19 -4.93 -10.69
C CYS A 171 5.51 -6.11 -9.99
N PRO A 172 6.25 -6.90 -9.17
CA PRO A 172 5.68 -8.05 -8.46
C PRO A 172 4.76 -7.68 -7.29
N GLY A 173 4.68 -6.39 -6.93
CA GLY A 173 3.88 -5.94 -5.79
C GLY A 173 4.48 -6.31 -4.44
N ILE A 174 3.71 -6.11 -3.36
CA ILE A 174 4.11 -6.42 -1.98
C ILE A 174 4.02 -7.93 -1.76
N ASP A 175 5.06 -8.49 -1.13
CA ASP A 175 5.11 -9.92 -0.84
C ASP A 175 4.19 -10.34 0.30
N ILE A 176 4.07 -11.66 0.50
CA ILE A 176 3.20 -12.24 1.50
C ILE A 176 3.62 -11.82 2.91
N HIS A 177 2.66 -11.34 3.69
CA HIS A 177 2.84 -10.90 5.07
C HIS A 177 1.50 -10.87 5.80
N ALA A 178 1.52 -10.66 7.10
CA ALA A 178 0.39 -10.27 7.91
C ALA A 178 0.73 -8.94 8.60
N ASP A 179 -0.28 -8.22 9.09
CA ASP A 179 -0.08 -6.94 9.77
C ASP A 179 -0.41 -7.06 11.27
N PHE A 180 0.06 -6.09 12.05
CA PHE A 180 -0.05 -6.11 13.52
C PHE A 180 -1.30 -5.42 14.07
N ALA A 181 -2.27 -5.08 13.25
CA ALA A 181 -3.53 -4.47 13.65
C ALA A 181 -4.64 -5.50 13.89
N ALA A 182 -5.80 -5.06 14.36
CA ALA A 182 -6.99 -5.89 14.43
C ALA A 182 -7.69 -5.97 13.06
N ILE A 183 -7.83 -4.83 12.41
CA ILE A 183 -8.50 -4.70 11.10
C ILE A 183 -7.55 -4.06 10.10
N ASN A 184 -7.47 -4.68 8.94
CA ASN A 184 -6.82 -4.13 7.75
C ASN A 184 -7.88 -3.70 6.74
N MET A 185 -7.72 -2.50 6.24
CA MET A 185 -8.54 -1.93 5.17
C MET A 185 -7.63 -1.49 4.03
N ASN A 186 -7.83 -2.05 2.84
CA ASN A 186 -7.09 -1.67 1.63
C ASN A 186 -8.04 -1.02 0.62
N LEU A 187 -7.81 0.26 0.34
CA LEU A 187 -8.60 1.03 -0.62
C LEU A 187 -7.82 1.25 -1.92
N TRP A 188 -8.46 1.01 -3.08
CA TRP A 188 -7.85 1.16 -4.40
C TRP A 188 -8.43 2.37 -5.13
N ILE A 189 -7.57 3.33 -5.48
CA ILE A 189 -8.01 4.65 -5.96
C ILE A 189 -7.55 5.00 -7.38
N THR A 190 -6.95 4.08 -8.12
CA THR A 190 -6.63 4.28 -9.54
C THR A 190 -7.74 3.68 -10.41
N PRO A 191 -8.25 4.37 -11.45
CA PRO A 191 -9.32 3.86 -12.28
C PRO A 191 -9.02 2.47 -12.85
N THR A 192 -10.02 1.58 -12.87
CA THR A 192 -9.85 0.20 -13.33
C THR A 192 -9.32 0.13 -14.77
N LYS A 193 -9.74 1.05 -15.62
CA LYS A 193 -9.27 1.15 -17.02
C LYS A 193 -7.77 1.42 -17.18
N CYS A 194 -7.07 1.86 -16.12
CA CYS A 194 -5.62 2.00 -16.13
C CYS A 194 -4.89 0.65 -16.04
N ASN A 195 -5.60 -0.44 -15.72
CA ASN A 195 -5.06 -1.79 -15.69
C ASN A 195 -4.90 -2.33 -17.12
N VAL A 196 -3.71 -2.83 -17.48
CA VAL A 196 -3.46 -3.38 -18.82
C VAL A 196 -4.37 -4.59 -19.14
N HIS A 197 -4.76 -5.31 -18.11
CA HIS A 197 -5.67 -6.47 -18.21
C HIS A 197 -7.08 -6.13 -17.72
N TYR A 198 -7.59 -4.97 -18.13
CA TYR A 198 -8.94 -4.53 -17.81
C TYR A 198 -9.99 -5.39 -18.51
N ASP A 199 -10.96 -5.87 -17.74
CA ASP A 199 -12.13 -6.59 -18.21
C ASP A 199 -13.32 -5.63 -18.12
N GLU A 200 -13.73 -5.08 -19.27
CA GLU A 200 -14.74 -4.03 -19.34
C GLU A 200 -16.13 -4.55 -18.94
N GLU A 201 -16.46 -5.81 -19.27
CA GLU A 201 -17.76 -6.40 -18.94
C GLU A 201 -18.00 -6.55 -17.44
N LYS A 202 -16.91 -6.83 -16.69
CA LYS A 202 -16.95 -7.03 -15.24
C LYS A 202 -16.48 -5.82 -14.46
N ASP A 203 -15.96 -4.80 -15.14
CA ASP A 203 -15.29 -3.64 -14.55
C ASP A 203 -14.22 -4.04 -13.52
N ILE A 204 -13.36 -4.99 -13.87
CA ILE A 204 -12.25 -5.46 -13.02
C ILE A 204 -10.92 -5.46 -13.77
N GLY A 205 -9.83 -5.26 -13.00
CA GLY A 205 -8.45 -5.48 -13.46
C GLY A 205 -7.96 -6.85 -13.02
N LYS A 206 -7.45 -7.65 -13.96
CA LYS A 206 -6.93 -9.01 -13.67
C LYS A 206 -5.53 -9.02 -13.07
N SER A 207 -4.88 -7.86 -12.93
CA SER A 207 -3.59 -7.68 -12.26
C SER A 207 -3.69 -6.65 -11.15
N GLY A 208 -2.71 -6.61 -10.24
CA GLY A 208 -2.65 -5.62 -9.16
C GLY A 208 -3.76 -5.74 -8.12
N GLY A 209 -4.49 -6.84 -8.09
CA GLY A 209 -5.42 -7.18 -7.02
C GLY A 209 -4.68 -7.69 -5.78
N MET A 210 -5.36 -8.48 -4.97
CA MET A 210 -4.83 -9.00 -3.70
C MET A 210 -5.12 -10.50 -3.56
N TRP A 211 -4.16 -11.22 -3.02
CA TRP A 211 -4.34 -12.57 -2.51
C TRP A 211 -4.47 -12.52 -0.99
N ILE A 212 -5.46 -13.20 -0.45
CA ILE A 212 -5.65 -13.37 0.99
C ILE A 212 -5.80 -14.86 1.29
N TRP A 213 -5.07 -15.35 2.29
CA TRP A 213 -5.13 -16.74 2.75
C TRP A 213 -6.15 -16.89 3.88
N ASP A 214 -6.74 -18.08 4.00
CA ASP A 214 -7.67 -18.44 5.08
C ASP A 214 -6.99 -18.72 6.42
N LYS A 215 -5.69 -18.50 6.51
CA LYS A 215 -4.88 -18.65 7.72
C LYS A 215 -4.18 -17.33 8.03
N GLY A 216 -4.22 -16.98 9.31
CA GLY A 216 -3.44 -15.88 9.86
C GLY A 216 -2.13 -16.34 10.44
N ALA A 217 -1.30 -15.39 10.83
CA ALA A 217 -0.06 -15.66 11.52
C ALA A 217 -0.34 -16.28 12.90
N PRO A 218 0.38 -17.36 13.30
CA PRO A 218 0.25 -17.95 14.63
C PRO A 218 0.43 -16.92 15.75
N PRO A 219 -0.26 -17.09 16.88
CA PRO A 219 -0.21 -16.13 17.99
C PRO A 219 1.20 -15.94 18.59
N ASP A 220 2.02 -16.99 18.54
CA ASP A 220 3.38 -17.05 19.04
C ASP A 220 4.45 -16.51 18.07
N TRP A 221 4.04 -16.08 16.87
CA TRP A 221 4.96 -15.48 15.91
C TRP A 221 5.17 -14.00 16.19
N ASP A 222 6.43 -13.58 16.25
CA ASP A 222 6.82 -12.19 16.32
C ASP A 222 6.63 -11.46 14.97
N PHE A 223 6.71 -10.13 15.00
CA PHE A 223 6.53 -9.28 13.82
C PHE A 223 7.50 -9.62 12.69
N THR A 224 8.76 -9.90 12.99
CA THR A 224 9.79 -10.17 11.98
C THR A 224 9.50 -11.47 11.25
N LYS A 225 8.87 -12.44 11.92
CA LYS A 225 8.53 -13.73 11.33
C LYS A 225 7.33 -13.65 10.38
N TYR A 226 6.30 -12.89 10.70
CA TYR A 226 5.11 -12.80 9.84
C TYR A 226 5.12 -11.61 8.86
N ASN A 227 5.94 -10.60 9.08
CA ASN A 227 6.03 -9.40 8.24
C ASN A 227 7.44 -9.13 7.68
N GLY A 228 8.50 -9.80 8.20
CA GLY A 228 9.88 -9.63 7.76
C GLY A 228 10.12 -10.04 6.29
N ASP A 229 11.34 -9.84 5.80
CA ASP A 229 11.69 -10.09 4.38
C ASP A 229 11.81 -11.59 4.06
N ASP A 230 12.23 -12.42 5.01
CA ASP A 230 12.29 -13.88 4.82
C ASP A 230 10.88 -14.50 4.94
N LYS A 231 10.38 -14.99 3.81
CA LYS A 231 9.05 -15.61 3.70
C LYS A 231 9.06 -17.14 3.85
N THR A 232 10.21 -17.75 4.11
CA THR A 232 10.37 -19.21 4.14
C THR A 232 9.40 -19.86 5.13
N GLU A 233 9.35 -19.35 6.36
CA GLU A 233 8.48 -19.91 7.41
C GLU A 233 7.00 -19.66 7.12
N VAL A 234 6.64 -18.49 6.58
CA VAL A 234 5.26 -18.17 6.17
C VAL A 234 4.78 -19.16 5.10
N VAL A 235 5.58 -19.36 4.04
CA VAL A 235 5.24 -20.26 2.94
C VAL A 235 5.16 -21.70 3.42
N LYS A 236 6.08 -22.15 4.29
CA LYS A 236 6.07 -23.46 4.91
C LYS A 236 4.80 -23.67 5.72
N TYR A 237 4.50 -22.75 6.63
CA TYR A 237 3.30 -22.80 7.48
C TYR A 237 2.01 -22.92 6.66
N LEU A 238 1.85 -22.10 5.62
CA LEU A 238 0.65 -22.13 4.78
C LEU A 238 0.52 -23.45 4.02
N LYS A 239 1.62 -24.03 3.55
CA LYS A 239 1.62 -25.35 2.88
C LYS A 239 1.26 -26.48 3.84
N GLU A 240 1.90 -26.53 5.02
CA GLU A 240 1.67 -27.56 6.03
C GLU A 240 0.22 -27.52 6.55
N ASN A 241 -0.37 -26.34 6.68
CA ASN A 241 -1.76 -26.16 7.10
C ASN A 241 -2.77 -26.21 5.94
N LYS A 242 -2.34 -26.57 4.72
CA LYS A 242 -3.18 -26.68 3.53
C LYS A 242 -4.04 -25.43 3.31
N SER A 243 -3.46 -24.27 3.58
CA SER A 243 -4.15 -22.99 3.50
C SER A 243 -4.60 -22.68 2.08
N LYS A 244 -5.80 -22.13 1.96
CA LYS A 244 -6.40 -21.73 0.68
C LYS A 244 -6.28 -20.22 0.53
N ALA A 245 -5.94 -19.78 -0.68
CA ALA A 245 -5.89 -18.37 -1.04
C ALA A 245 -7.11 -17.98 -1.87
N ILE A 246 -7.63 -16.79 -1.60
CA ILE A 246 -8.68 -16.14 -2.38
C ILE A 246 -8.02 -15.00 -3.15
N TYR A 247 -8.26 -14.91 -4.46
CA TYR A 247 -7.86 -13.78 -5.28
C TYR A 247 -9.00 -12.75 -5.35
N ILE A 248 -8.68 -11.51 -5.00
CA ILE A 248 -9.59 -10.37 -5.10
C ILE A 248 -9.12 -9.51 -6.28
N PRO A 249 -9.88 -9.47 -7.39
CA PRO A 249 -9.53 -8.66 -8.55
C PRO A 249 -9.50 -7.17 -8.22
N TYR A 250 -8.60 -6.45 -8.88
CA TYR A 250 -8.54 -5.00 -8.77
C TYR A 250 -9.80 -4.33 -9.31
N LYS A 251 -10.32 -3.34 -8.58
CA LYS A 251 -11.38 -2.46 -9.06
C LYS A 251 -11.25 -1.07 -8.43
N TYR A 252 -11.54 -0.03 -9.21
CA TYR A 252 -11.57 1.36 -8.73
C TYR A 252 -12.60 1.53 -7.63
N ASN A 253 -12.25 2.26 -6.58
CA ASN A 253 -13.10 2.51 -5.42
C ASN A 253 -13.53 1.24 -4.66
N ARG A 254 -12.76 0.16 -4.79
CA ARG A 254 -12.94 -1.05 -4.00
C ARG A 254 -12.16 -0.95 -2.70
N CYS A 255 -12.83 -1.24 -1.60
CA CYS A 255 -12.24 -1.47 -0.29
C CYS A 255 -12.25 -2.97 0.03
N VAL A 256 -11.12 -3.49 0.45
CA VAL A 256 -11.00 -4.85 1.01
C VAL A 256 -10.80 -4.70 2.50
N LEU A 257 -11.76 -5.14 3.29
CA LEU A 257 -11.77 -5.07 4.74
C LEU A 257 -11.64 -6.48 5.31
N PHE A 258 -10.61 -6.74 6.12
CA PHE A 258 -10.32 -8.09 6.62
C PHE A 258 -9.59 -8.07 7.96
N ASP A 259 -9.59 -9.23 8.63
CA ASP A 259 -8.78 -9.47 9.82
C ASP A 259 -7.30 -9.30 9.47
N SER A 260 -6.66 -8.33 10.10
CA SER A 260 -5.29 -7.92 9.82
C SER A 260 -4.25 -9.05 10.00
N ASN A 261 -4.60 -10.06 10.79
CA ASN A 261 -3.78 -11.24 11.04
C ASN A 261 -3.67 -12.19 9.83
N LEU A 262 -4.58 -12.10 8.86
CA LEU A 262 -4.57 -12.97 7.69
C LEU A 262 -3.37 -12.68 6.80
N PHE A 263 -2.69 -13.77 6.37
CA PHE A 263 -1.64 -13.63 5.36
C PHE A 263 -2.22 -13.11 4.06
N HIS A 264 -1.57 -12.09 3.51
CA HIS A 264 -1.99 -11.47 2.26
C HIS A 264 -0.79 -10.94 1.46
N LYS A 265 -1.00 -10.73 0.17
CA LYS A 265 -0.01 -10.08 -0.71
C LYS A 265 -0.67 -9.31 -1.84
N THR A 266 -0.01 -8.28 -2.36
CA THR A 266 -0.40 -7.67 -3.63
C THR A 266 -0.05 -8.62 -4.78
N ALA A 267 -1.00 -8.88 -5.68
CA ALA A 267 -0.71 -9.60 -6.92
C ALA A 267 0.15 -8.76 -7.87
N ASP A 268 0.78 -9.41 -8.83
CA ASP A 268 1.60 -8.75 -9.84
C ASP A 268 0.86 -7.55 -10.45
N VAL A 269 1.52 -6.40 -10.46
CA VAL A 269 0.99 -5.14 -10.95
C VAL A 269 1.33 -4.99 -12.42
N ASN A 270 0.33 -4.67 -13.25
CA ASN A 270 0.51 -4.36 -14.66
C ASN A 270 -0.52 -3.29 -15.08
N PHE A 271 -0.07 -2.03 -15.03
CA PHE A 271 -0.87 -0.85 -15.33
C PHE A 271 -0.24 -0.09 -16.50
N HIS A 272 -1.05 0.69 -17.21
CA HIS A 272 -0.55 1.51 -18.29
C HIS A 272 0.54 2.48 -17.79
N PRO A 273 1.54 2.80 -18.63
CA PRO A 273 2.53 3.82 -18.29
C PRO A 273 1.87 5.20 -18.16
N GLY A 274 2.53 6.10 -17.44
CA GLY A 274 2.04 7.45 -17.17
C GLY A 274 1.79 7.67 -15.69
N PHE A 275 2.02 8.88 -15.23
CA PHE A 275 1.92 9.24 -13.81
C PHE A 275 0.51 9.00 -13.26
N GLU A 276 -0.50 9.40 -14.01
CA GLU A 276 -1.92 9.29 -13.69
C GLU A 276 -2.44 7.84 -13.68
N ASN A 277 -1.72 6.94 -14.34
CA ASN A 277 -2.09 5.53 -14.45
C ASN A 277 -1.44 4.65 -13.38
N LYS A 278 -0.50 5.20 -12.59
CA LYS A 278 0.16 4.45 -11.52
C LYS A 278 -0.87 3.89 -10.54
N ARG A 279 -0.76 2.60 -10.26
CA ARG A 279 -1.60 1.98 -9.22
C ARG A 279 -1.30 2.63 -7.87
N ILE A 280 -2.34 3.13 -7.21
CA ILE A 280 -2.25 3.65 -5.85
C ILE A 280 -3.20 2.85 -4.96
N THR A 281 -2.68 2.38 -3.84
CA THR A 281 -3.47 1.78 -2.75
C THR A 281 -3.26 2.57 -1.47
N VAL A 282 -4.30 2.63 -0.66
CA VAL A 282 -4.29 3.34 0.62
C VAL A 282 -4.69 2.33 1.71
N PRO A 283 -3.70 1.69 2.35
CA PRO A 283 -3.94 0.88 3.53
C PRO A 283 -4.27 1.74 4.76
N MET A 284 -5.19 1.26 5.58
CA MET A 284 -5.51 1.80 6.89
C MET A 284 -5.61 0.66 7.89
N LEU A 285 -4.90 0.77 9.02
CA LEU A 285 -4.87 -0.24 10.06
C LEU A 285 -5.56 0.29 11.32
N PHE A 286 -6.47 -0.53 11.85
CA PHE A 286 -7.29 -0.17 13.00
C PHE A 286 -7.08 -1.14 14.18
N GLY A 287 -6.99 -0.57 15.39
CA GLY A 287 -6.76 -1.32 16.60
C GLY A 287 -5.38 -1.97 16.66
N THR A 288 -5.24 -2.90 17.56
CA THR A 288 -4.05 -3.73 17.75
C THR A 288 -4.40 -5.18 17.51
N ARG A 289 -3.43 -5.99 17.13
CA ARG A 289 -3.62 -7.43 16.93
C ARG A 289 -4.23 -8.05 18.18
N GLU A 290 -5.40 -8.64 18.04
CA GLU A 290 -6.15 -9.25 19.14
C GLU A 290 -5.82 -10.75 19.25
N ASN A 291 -5.88 -11.31 20.46
CA ASN A 291 -5.71 -12.75 20.76
C ASN A 291 -4.31 -13.34 20.55
N THR A 292 -3.25 -12.55 20.61
CA THR A 292 -1.91 -13.09 20.52
C THR A 292 -1.39 -13.70 21.83
N GLY A 293 -2.03 -13.42 22.97
CA GLY A 293 -1.49 -13.81 24.29
C GLY A 293 -0.10 -13.21 24.59
N VAL A 294 0.44 -12.46 23.65
CA VAL A 294 1.71 -11.73 23.74
C VAL A 294 1.35 -10.28 24.01
N GLU A 295 1.73 -9.79 25.18
CA GLU A 295 1.73 -8.36 25.49
C GLU A 295 2.48 -7.62 24.35
N PRO A 296 2.20 -6.35 24.08
CA PRO A 296 2.60 -5.61 22.88
C PRO A 296 4.12 -5.37 22.73
N THR A 297 4.92 -6.41 22.92
CA THR A 297 6.32 -6.45 22.50
C THR A 297 6.45 -6.11 21.01
N ASP A 298 5.47 -6.52 20.19
CA ASP A 298 5.41 -6.18 18.77
C ASP A 298 5.32 -4.67 18.56
N MET A 299 4.57 -3.94 19.41
CA MET A 299 4.53 -2.48 19.38
C MET A 299 5.85 -1.85 19.83
N LEU A 300 6.58 -2.50 20.75
CA LEU A 300 7.88 -2.04 21.21
C LEU A 300 8.96 -2.22 20.13
N GLU A 301 8.91 -3.32 19.38
CA GLU A 301 9.81 -3.59 18.26
C GLU A 301 9.54 -2.68 17.06
N VAL A 302 8.27 -2.47 16.71
CA VAL A 302 7.86 -1.48 15.70
C VAL A 302 8.28 -0.07 16.13
N LYS A 303 8.17 0.26 17.41
CA LYS A 303 8.63 1.53 17.96
C LYS A 303 10.15 1.66 17.90
N LYS A 304 10.90 0.61 18.25
CA LYS A 304 12.37 0.57 18.13
C LYS A 304 12.85 0.65 16.70
N LEU A 305 12.20 -0.04 15.76
CA LEU A 305 12.45 0.07 14.32
C LEU A 305 12.18 1.50 13.82
N LYS A 306 11.07 2.12 14.23
CA LYS A 306 10.78 3.52 13.93
C LYS A 306 11.83 4.47 14.53
N GLU A 307 12.24 4.28 15.76
CA GLU A 307 13.28 5.07 16.42
C GLU A 307 14.65 4.89 15.78
N SER A 308 14.97 3.71 15.23
CA SER A 308 16.22 3.48 14.49
C SER A 308 16.24 4.16 13.13
N VAL A 309 15.08 4.28 12.47
CA VAL A 309 14.93 4.95 11.16
C VAL A 309 14.83 6.48 11.31
N THR A 310 14.35 6.97 12.47
CA THR A 310 14.21 8.41 12.73
C THR A 310 15.36 9.06 13.46
N LYS A 311 16.44 8.31 13.81
CA LYS A 311 17.65 8.95 14.36
C LYS A 311 18.28 9.83 13.30
N PRO A 312 18.43 11.13 13.56
CA PRO A 312 19.18 12.02 12.65
C PRO A 312 20.61 11.50 12.48
N LEU A 313 21.11 11.56 11.26
CA LEU A 313 22.51 11.24 10.87
C LEU A 313 23.55 12.20 11.49
N ASN A 314 23.29 12.78 12.65
CA ASN A 314 24.13 13.82 13.24
C ASN A 314 25.21 13.34 14.22
N ASP A 315 25.41 12.04 14.41
CA ASP A 315 26.45 11.52 15.32
C ASP A 315 27.53 10.70 14.63
N ALA A 316 27.89 11.02 13.38
CA ALA A 316 29.15 10.59 12.79
C ALA A 316 30.17 11.74 12.89
N LYS A 317 30.89 11.78 14.02
CA LYS A 317 32.18 12.49 14.13
C LYS A 317 33.32 11.58 13.72
#